data_4f006b06d8a3a888f5ee6d251b57062b
#
_entry.id   4f006b06d8a3a888f5ee6d251b57062b
#
_cell.length_a   1.000
_cell.length_b   1.000
_cell.length_c   1.000
_cell.angle_alpha   90.00
_cell.angle_beta   90.00
_cell.angle_gamma   90.00
#
_symmetry.space_group_name_H-M   'P 1'
#
loop_
_entity.id
_entity.type
_entity.pdbx_description
1 polymer ?
#
loop_
_entity_poly.entity_id
_entity_poly.type
_entity_poly.pdbx_seq_one_letter_code
_entity_poly.pdbx_strand_id
1 'polypeptide(L)'
;MNPEIFNKQYLMTAGPTPLPPRVSQVMAEPIAYHRAPAFVEVYERALERLPKVFQTANDVLSFAASGSGAMESAVANLAVPGEPAVVASAGKFGQRWAELCEAFGADTTHLEFEWGEKVDPERVGESLAALGRPARAIFATQSETSTGVINDVRALAEVARAHNTLLVVDAISGLGAVDLPQDEWGVDVVIGGSQKSLMTPPGLAFAAASERALAAAAENPGRRYYFDWSRTAKGQREQP
;
A
#
# COMPACT_ATOMS: atom_id res chain seq x y z
N MET A 1 15.75 33.26 -28.06
CA MET A 1 15.15 32.64 -26.85
C MET A 1 14.45 31.39 -27.28
N ASN A 2 14.73 30.25 -26.63
CA ASN A 2 14.04 29.00 -26.94
C ASN A 2 12.58 29.12 -26.49
N PRO A 3 11.58 29.05 -27.39
CA PRO A 3 10.16 29.22 -27.03
C PRO A 3 9.66 28.09 -26.09
N GLU A 4 10.34 26.98 -26.01
CA GLU A 4 9.99 25.86 -25.09
C GLU A 4 10.18 26.22 -23.60
N ILE A 5 11.02 27.23 -23.27
CA ILE A 5 11.27 27.68 -21.89
C ILE A 5 10.03 28.32 -21.27
N PHE A 6 9.11 28.84 -22.06
CA PHE A 6 7.90 29.53 -21.59
C PHE A 6 6.63 28.71 -21.71
N ASN A 7 6.71 27.52 -22.32
CA ASN A 7 5.56 26.60 -22.42
C ASN A 7 5.40 25.81 -21.11
N LYS A 8 4.36 26.12 -20.35
CA LYS A 8 3.98 25.32 -19.19
C LYS A 8 3.56 23.92 -19.67
N GLN A 9 4.39 22.93 -19.39
CA GLN A 9 4.06 21.55 -19.65
C GLN A 9 3.20 21.00 -18.50
N TYR A 10 2.07 20.40 -18.85
CA TYR A 10 1.23 19.69 -17.90
C TYR A 10 1.52 18.20 -17.99
N LEU A 11 1.94 17.61 -16.88
CA LEU A 11 2.12 16.17 -16.79
C LEU A 11 0.76 15.52 -16.54
N MET A 12 0.15 15.01 -17.62
CA MET A 12 -1.17 14.36 -17.62
C MET A 12 -1.01 12.83 -17.62
N THR A 13 -0.37 12.31 -16.59
CA THR A 13 -0.15 10.86 -16.41
C THR A 13 -0.77 10.39 -15.11
N ALA A 14 -0.97 9.08 -15.00
CA ALA A 14 -1.44 8.46 -13.76
C ALA A 14 -0.40 8.50 -12.60
N GLY A 15 0.72 9.16 -12.83
CA GLY A 15 1.84 9.36 -11.90
C GLY A 15 3.18 8.95 -12.50
N PRO A 16 4.28 9.59 -12.06
CA PRO A 16 4.34 10.53 -10.96
C PRO A 16 3.56 11.81 -11.25
N THR A 17 3.03 12.44 -10.20
CA THR A 17 2.31 13.72 -10.30
C THR A 17 3.26 14.91 -10.33
N PRO A 18 2.84 16.06 -10.88
CA PRO A 18 3.61 17.31 -10.76
C PRO A 18 3.84 17.67 -9.29
N LEU A 19 5.03 18.14 -8.98
CA LEU A 19 5.37 18.60 -7.63
C LEU A 19 4.81 20.00 -7.39
N PRO A 20 4.20 20.28 -6.23
CA PRO A 20 3.92 21.65 -5.83
C PRO A 20 5.21 22.46 -5.74
N PRO A 21 5.19 23.78 -6.11
CA PRO A 21 6.39 24.61 -6.07
C PRO A 21 7.11 24.60 -4.70
N ARG A 22 6.35 24.55 -3.61
CA ARG A 22 6.91 24.49 -2.26
C ARG A 22 7.68 23.19 -2.00
N VAL A 23 7.24 22.06 -2.54
CA VAL A 23 7.97 20.78 -2.45
C VAL A 23 9.27 20.86 -3.25
N SER A 24 9.23 21.41 -4.47
CA SER A 24 10.43 21.62 -5.31
C SER A 24 11.45 22.54 -4.63
N GLN A 25 10.99 23.59 -3.93
CA GLN A 25 11.86 24.48 -3.17
C GLN A 25 12.59 23.74 -2.05
N VAL A 26 11.88 22.97 -1.24
CA VAL A 26 12.48 22.16 -0.16
C VAL A 26 13.47 21.14 -0.72
N MET A 27 13.19 20.55 -1.88
CA MET A 27 14.10 19.60 -2.54
C MET A 27 15.40 20.25 -3.04
N ALA A 28 15.44 21.57 -3.19
CA ALA A 28 16.64 22.31 -3.57
C ALA A 28 17.51 22.73 -2.37
N GLU A 29 17.02 22.56 -1.15
CA GLU A 29 17.79 22.86 0.07
C GLU A 29 18.91 21.84 0.29
N PRO A 30 19.99 22.20 0.98
CA PRO A 30 21.05 21.28 1.36
C PRO A 30 20.51 20.10 2.15
N ILE A 31 21.08 18.92 1.90
CA ILE A 31 20.68 17.68 2.60
C ILE A 31 21.04 17.83 4.10
N ALA A 32 20.05 17.70 4.96
CA ALA A 32 20.24 17.66 6.39
C ALA A 32 20.79 16.29 6.84
N TYR A 33 21.63 16.29 7.87
CA TYR A 33 22.05 15.05 8.50
C TYR A 33 20.85 14.38 9.19
N HIS A 34 20.58 13.13 8.84
CA HIS A 34 19.38 12.38 9.27
C HIS A 34 19.25 12.16 10.80
N ARG A 35 20.30 12.40 11.58
CA ARG A 35 20.29 12.36 13.04
C ARG A 35 20.41 13.74 13.70
N ALA A 36 20.38 14.81 12.90
CA ALA A 36 20.32 16.15 13.45
C ALA A 36 18.93 16.42 14.06
N PRO A 37 18.84 17.15 15.20
CA PRO A 37 17.55 17.44 15.84
C PRO A 37 16.50 18.04 14.89
N ALA A 38 16.94 18.94 14.00
CA ALA A 38 16.05 19.55 13.00
C ALA A 38 15.47 18.55 12.00
N PHE A 39 16.20 17.50 11.61
CA PHE A 39 15.68 16.45 10.76
C PHE A 39 14.71 15.55 11.54
N VAL A 40 15.08 15.18 12.75
CA VAL A 40 14.26 14.33 13.64
C VAL A 40 12.89 14.99 13.83
N GLU A 41 12.84 16.30 14.14
CA GLU A 41 11.59 17.05 14.28
C GLU A 41 10.70 16.99 13.02
N VAL A 42 11.30 17.12 11.84
CA VAL A 42 10.56 17.04 10.56
C VAL A 42 10.02 15.61 10.35
N TYR A 43 10.83 14.61 10.64
CA TYR A 43 10.45 13.21 10.48
C TYR A 43 9.32 12.80 11.44
N GLU A 44 9.43 13.13 12.72
CA GLU A 44 8.38 12.90 13.73
C GLU A 44 7.06 13.55 13.33
N ARG A 45 7.08 14.82 12.90
CA ARG A 45 5.88 15.48 12.38
C ARG A 45 5.30 14.79 11.14
N ALA A 46 6.11 14.20 10.29
CA ALA A 46 5.62 13.42 9.15
C ALA A 46 4.91 12.15 9.63
N LEU A 47 5.53 11.41 10.57
CA LEU A 47 4.94 10.21 11.18
C LEU A 47 3.62 10.50 11.90
N GLU A 48 3.49 11.62 12.60
CA GLU A 48 2.24 12.05 13.27
C GLU A 48 1.12 12.40 12.28
N ARG A 49 1.47 12.82 11.05
CA ARG A 49 0.50 13.25 10.04
C ARG A 49 0.08 12.16 9.08
N LEU A 50 0.94 11.19 8.82
CA LEU A 50 0.64 10.07 7.92
C LEU A 50 -0.63 9.32 8.31
N PRO A 51 -0.89 8.98 9.59
CA PRO A 51 -2.13 8.32 10.00
C PRO A 51 -3.40 9.06 9.59
N LYS A 52 -3.37 10.40 9.58
CA LYS A 52 -4.51 11.20 9.12
C LYS A 52 -4.80 11.03 7.62
N VAL A 53 -3.75 10.84 6.82
CA VAL A 53 -3.88 10.58 5.38
C VAL A 53 -4.41 9.18 5.11
N PHE A 54 -3.99 8.22 5.93
CA PHE A 54 -4.46 6.82 5.88
C PHE A 54 -5.80 6.60 6.58
N GLN A 55 -6.34 7.63 7.27
CA GLN A 55 -7.58 7.56 8.05
C GLN A 55 -7.56 6.39 9.04
N THR A 56 -6.48 6.31 9.82
CA THR A 56 -6.22 5.24 10.79
C THR A 56 -5.63 5.80 12.08
N ALA A 57 -5.82 5.09 13.19
CA ALA A 57 -5.13 5.32 14.45
C ALA A 57 -3.81 4.53 14.55
N ASN A 58 -3.55 3.62 13.60
CA ASN A 58 -2.35 2.81 13.57
C ASN A 58 -1.13 3.61 13.09
N ASP A 59 0.06 3.21 13.52
CA ASP A 59 1.31 3.74 13.00
C ASP A 59 1.44 3.42 11.51
N VAL A 60 1.98 4.37 10.75
CA VAL A 60 2.30 4.18 9.33
C VAL A 60 3.79 3.91 9.19
N LEU A 61 4.13 2.75 8.67
CA LEU A 61 5.50 2.37 8.38
C LEU A 61 5.97 3.05 7.10
N SER A 62 7.17 3.60 7.10
CA SER A 62 7.79 4.27 5.94
C SER A 62 9.04 3.54 5.47
N PHE A 63 9.21 3.42 4.16
CA PHE A 63 10.34 2.73 3.53
C PHE A 63 10.92 3.60 2.41
N ALA A 64 12.24 3.57 2.25
CA ALA A 64 12.89 4.08 1.05
C ALA A 64 12.69 3.07 -0.09
N ALA A 65 11.53 3.16 -0.77
CA ALA A 65 11.13 2.20 -1.79
C ALA A 65 10.12 2.83 -2.79
N SER A 66 9.81 2.08 -3.84
CA SER A 66 8.69 2.35 -4.75
C SER A 66 7.38 1.78 -4.19
N GLY A 67 6.24 2.10 -4.84
CA GLY A 67 4.97 1.45 -4.52
C GLY A 67 5.03 -0.08 -4.64
N SER A 68 5.78 -0.61 -5.61
CA SER A 68 6.01 -2.07 -5.69
C SER A 68 6.72 -2.62 -4.45
N GLY A 69 7.65 -1.84 -3.86
CA GLY A 69 8.28 -2.20 -2.59
C GLY A 69 7.29 -2.19 -1.43
N ALA A 70 6.28 -1.30 -1.43
CA ALA A 70 5.20 -1.36 -0.44
C ALA A 70 4.36 -2.63 -0.59
N MET A 71 4.01 -3.02 -1.83
CA MET A 71 3.32 -4.28 -2.12
C MET A 71 4.16 -5.48 -1.62
N GLU A 72 5.43 -5.52 -2.01
CA GLU A 72 6.36 -6.58 -1.58
C GLU A 72 6.48 -6.64 -0.05
N SER A 73 6.51 -5.48 0.63
CA SER A 73 6.55 -5.46 2.09
C SER A 73 5.32 -6.14 2.71
N ALA A 74 4.13 -5.91 2.15
CA ALA A 74 2.91 -6.55 2.63
C ALA A 74 2.93 -8.07 2.41
N VAL A 75 3.32 -8.51 1.23
CA VAL A 75 3.43 -9.95 0.91
C VAL A 75 4.51 -10.62 1.77
N ALA A 76 5.69 -10.02 1.93
CA ALA A 76 6.77 -10.56 2.76
C ALA A 76 6.37 -10.75 4.23
N ASN A 77 5.47 -9.92 4.76
CA ASN A 77 5.01 -10.02 6.13
C ASN A 77 3.78 -10.92 6.30
N LEU A 78 2.92 -11.04 5.30
CA LEU A 78 1.62 -11.70 5.46
C LEU A 78 1.45 -12.99 4.67
N ALA A 79 2.08 -13.11 3.51
CA ALA A 79 2.04 -14.36 2.75
C ALA A 79 2.97 -15.39 3.38
N VAL A 80 2.44 -16.58 3.61
CA VAL A 80 3.19 -17.71 4.19
C VAL A 80 3.34 -18.78 3.13
N PRO A 81 4.55 -19.31 2.88
CA PRO A 81 4.75 -20.38 1.90
C PRO A 81 3.81 -21.58 2.12
N GLY A 82 3.07 -21.95 1.09
CA GLY A 82 2.10 -23.06 1.11
C GLY A 82 0.79 -22.76 1.83
N GLU A 83 0.59 -21.56 2.41
CA GLU A 83 -0.71 -21.18 2.95
C GLU A 83 -1.55 -20.41 1.91
N PRO A 84 -2.90 -20.53 1.95
CA PRO A 84 -3.76 -19.88 0.99
C PRO A 84 -3.71 -18.36 1.06
N ALA A 85 -3.63 -17.74 -0.11
CA ALA A 85 -3.84 -16.31 -0.32
C ALA A 85 -4.80 -16.11 -1.50
N VAL A 86 -5.70 -15.15 -1.40
CA VAL A 86 -6.63 -14.80 -2.48
C VAL A 86 -6.21 -13.45 -3.06
N VAL A 87 -6.04 -13.40 -4.37
CA VAL A 87 -5.77 -12.16 -5.10
C VAL A 87 -6.96 -11.83 -5.99
N ALA A 88 -7.51 -10.63 -5.85
CA ALA A 88 -8.59 -10.14 -6.69
C ALA A 88 -8.05 -9.03 -7.61
N SER A 89 -7.99 -9.27 -8.91
CA SER A 89 -7.40 -8.36 -9.88
C SER A 89 -8.33 -8.07 -11.07
N ALA A 90 -8.42 -6.79 -11.45
CA ALA A 90 -9.11 -6.32 -12.65
C ALA A 90 -8.20 -5.41 -13.50
N GLY A 91 -6.88 -5.63 -13.43
CA GLY A 91 -5.88 -4.88 -14.19
C GLY A 91 -4.46 -5.17 -13.75
N LYS A 92 -3.52 -4.38 -14.29
CA LYS A 92 -2.08 -4.64 -14.17
C LYS A 92 -1.54 -4.60 -12.74
N PHE A 93 -2.07 -3.71 -11.91
CA PHE A 93 -1.57 -3.60 -10.52
C PHE A 93 -2.18 -4.67 -9.61
N GLY A 94 -3.42 -5.07 -9.89
CA GLY A 94 -4.00 -6.25 -9.27
C GLY A 94 -3.24 -7.53 -9.61
N GLN A 95 -2.85 -7.73 -10.88
CA GLN A 95 -2.02 -8.88 -11.29
C GLN A 95 -0.67 -8.94 -10.57
N ARG A 96 -0.06 -7.78 -10.25
CA ARG A 96 1.20 -7.73 -9.50
C ARG A 96 1.11 -8.37 -8.12
N TRP A 97 -0.04 -8.30 -7.46
CA TRP A 97 -0.25 -9.01 -6.21
C TRP A 97 -0.09 -10.53 -6.37
N ALA A 98 -0.64 -11.11 -7.45
CA ALA A 98 -0.48 -12.53 -7.73
C ALA A 98 0.99 -12.89 -7.99
N GLU A 99 1.67 -12.12 -8.85
CA GLU A 99 3.10 -12.28 -9.14
C GLU A 99 3.93 -12.27 -7.83
N LEU A 100 3.63 -11.37 -6.90
CA LEU A 100 4.33 -11.29 -5.61
C LEU A 100 3.98 -12.46 -4.69
N CYS A 101 2.71 -12.81 -4.53
CA CYS A 101 2.30 -13.93 -3.68
C CYS A 101 2.93 -15.24 -4.15
N GLU A 102 2.97 -15.49 -5.46
CA GLU A 102 3.63 -16.64 -6.07
C GLU A 102 5.14 -16.62 -5.83
N ALA A 103 5.80 -15.46 -6.00
CA ALA A 103 7.23 -15.33 -5.75
C ALA A 103 7.63 -15.61 -4.30
N PHE A 104 6.73 -15.33 -3.34
CA PHE A 104 6.91 -15.65 -1.93
C PHE A 104 6.39 -17.04 -1.54
N GLY A 105 5.90 -17.81 -2.50
CA GLY A 105 5.52 -19.22 -2.32
C GLY A 105 4.17 -19.45 -1.65
N ALA A 106 3.30 -18.46 -1.60
CA ALA A 106 1.92 -18.63 -1.13
C ALA A 106 1.15 -19.55 -2.08
N ASP A 107 0.17 -20.30 -1.53
CA ASP A 107 -0.82 -21.02 -2.34
C ASP A 107 -1.87 -20.03 -2.84
N THR A 108 -1.59 -19.45 -4.01
CA THR A 108 -2.31 -18.28 -4.51
C THR A 108 -3.52 -18.67 -5.34
N THR A 109 -4.71 -18.29 -4.88
CA THR A 109 -5.92 -18.30 -5.71
C THR A 109 -6.08 -16.95 -6.35
N HIS A 110 -5.85 -16.85 -7.66
CA HIS A 110 -5.94 -15.63 -8.43
C HIS A 110 -7.31 -15.52 -9.13
N LEU A 111 -8.14 -14.58 -8.67
CA LEU A 111 -9.40 -14.22 -9.29
C LEU A 111 -9.18 -13.07 -10.26
N GLU A 112 -9.23 -13.37 -11.54
CA GLU A 112 -9.16 -12.38 -12.59
C GLU A 112 -10.56 -11.91 -12.99
N PHE A 113 -10.71 -10.58 -13.03
CA PHE A 113 -11.91 -9.89 -13.53
C PHE A 113 -11.56 -9.18 -14.83
N GLU A 114 -12.57 -8.93 -15.65
CA GLU A 114 -12.39 -8.23 -16.92
C GLU A 114 -11.79 -6.82 -16.69
N TRP A 115 -10.81 -6.45 -17.51
CA TRP A 115 -10.21 -5.13 -17.41
C TRP A 115 -11.22 -4.02 -17.71
N GLY A 116 -11.36 -3.08 -16.81
CA GLY A 116 -12.36 -2.01 -16.88
C GLY A 116 -13.61 -2.27 -16.05
N GLU A 117 -13.75 -3.46 -15.49
CA GLU A 117 -14.79 -3.81 -14.53
C GLU A 117 -14.27 -3.76 -13.09
N LYS A 118 -15.19 -3.74 -12.14
CA LYS A 118 -14.85 -3.82 -10.72
C LYS A 118 -14.65 -5.27 -10.31
N VAL A 119 -13.78 -5.46 -9.31
CA VAL A 119 -13.76 -6.71 -8.55
C VAL A 119 -15.13 -6.94 -7.92
N ASP A 120 -15.68 -8.13 -8.12
CA ASP A 120 -16.94 -8.56 -7.52
C ASP A 120 -16.69 -9.18 -6.13
N PRO A 121 -17.13 -8.54 -5.03
CA PRO A 121 -16.94 -9.05 -3.68
C PRO A 121 -17.64 -10.39 -3.42
N GLU A 122 -18.77 -10.65 -4.11
CA GLU A 122 -19.49 -11.92 -3.96
C GLU A 122 -18.64 -13.10 -4.47
N ARG A 123 -18.02 -12.96 -5.64
CA ARG A 123 -17.10 -13.96 -6.18
C ARG A 123 -15.86 -14.16 -5.31
N VAL A 124 -15.38 -13.11 -4.65
CA VAL A 124 -14.28 -13.23 -3.67
C VAL A 124 -14.73 -14.06 -2.48
N GLY A 125 -15.94 -13.83 -1.95
CA GLY A 125 -16.53 -14.61 -0.87
C GLY A 125 -16.73 -16.08 -1.23
N GLU A 126 -17.27 -16.36 -2.42
CA GLU A 126 -17.43 -17.73 -2.93
C GLU A 126 -16.09 -18.47 -3.04
N SER A 127 -15.07 -17.78 -3.52
CA SER A 127 -13.72 -18.34 -3.62
C SER A 127 -13.14 -18.70 -2.25
N LEU A 128 -13.27 -17.80 -1.27
CA LEU A 128 -12.84 -18.07 0.11
C LEU A 128 -13.56 -19.28 0.71
N ALA A 129 -14.87 -19.38 0.49
CA ALA A 129 -15.65 -20.52 0.97
C ALA A 129 -15.22 -21.85 0.32
N ALA A 130 -14.78 -21.83 -0.92
CA ALA A 130 -14.35 -23.00 -1.68
C ALA A 130 -12.96 -23.52 -1.32
N LEU A 131 -12.10 -22.74 -0.62
CA LEU A 131 -10.72 -23.12 -0.30
C LEU A 131 -10.60 -24.32 0.65
N GLY A 132 -11.63 -24.63 1.44
CA GLY A 132 -11.62 -25.71 2.42
C GLY A 132 -10.71 -25.47 3.64
N ARG A 133 -9.95 -24.37 3.66
CA ARG A 133 -9.10 -23.90 4.76
C ARG A 133 -9.02 -22.37 4.75
N PRO A 134 -8.79 -21.71 5.90
CA PRO A 134 -8.74 -20.25 5.95
C PRO A 134 -7.62 -19.68 5.07
N ALA A 135 -7.92 -18.62 4.31
CA ALA A 135 -6.90 -17.84 3.65
C ALA A 135 -6.24 -16.87 4.64
N ARG A 136 -4.94 -16.64 4.48
CA ARG A 136 -4.19 -15.66 5.30
C ARG A 136 -4.64 -14.24 5.00
N ALA A 137 -4.77 -13.91 3.71
CA ALA A 137 -5.14 -12.58 3.28
C ALA A 137 -5.82 -12.58 1.91
N ILE A 138 -6.65 -11.55 1.70
CA ILE A 138 -7.10 -11.07 0.40
C ILE A 138 -6.21 -9.90 0.01
N PHE A 139 -5.68 -9.92 -1.20
CA PHE A 139 -4.92 -8.82 -1.80
C PHE A 139 -5.74 -8.18 -2.91
N ALA A 140 -6.01 -6.89 -2.81
CA ALA A 140 -6.81 -6.15 -3.78
C ALA A 140 -6.24 -4.75 -4.03
N THR A 141 -6.68 -4.09 -5.09
CA THR A 141 -6.30 -2.72 -5.45
C THR A 141 -7.51 -1.80 -5.32
N GLN A 142 -7.39 -0.66 -4.64
CA GLN A 142 -8.47 0.32 -4.53
C GLN A 142 -8.71 1.00 -5.88
N SER A 143 -7.69 1.62 -6.46
CA SER A 143 -7.74 2.34 -7.72
C SER A 143 -6.82 1.67 -8.72
N GLU A 144 -7.37 0.90 -9.63
CA GLU A 144 -6.61 0.22 -10.68
C GLU A 144 -6.19 1.23 -11.75
N THR A 145 -4.94 1.64 -11.68
CA THR A 145 -4.41 2.72 -12.53
C THR A 145 -4.44 2.38 -14.03
N SER A 146 -4.30 1.10 -14.37
CA SER A 146 -4.28 0.65 -15.77
C SER A 146 -5.62 0.79 -16.47
N THR A 147 -6.71 0.84 -15.71
CA THR A 147 -8.09 0.91 -16.24
C THR A 147 -8.87 2.13 -15.74
N GLY A 148 -8.42 2.78 -14.66
CA GLY A 148 -9.11 3.89 -14.01
C GLY A 148 -10.29 3.47 -13.14
N VAL A 149 -10.47 2.18 -12.87
CA VAL A 149 -11.56 1.65 -12.06
C VAL A 149 -11.25 1.77 -10.58
N ILE A 150 -12.24 2.19 -9.79
CA ILE A 150 -12.20 2.16 -8.33
C ILE A 150 -13.03 0.98 -7.84
N ASN A 151 -12.38 0.07 -7.12
CA ASN A 151 -13.01 -1.10 -6.52
C ASN A 151 -13.71 -0.76 -5.19
N ASP A 152 -14.74 -1.51 -4.85
CA ASP A 152 -15.48 -1.37 -3.59
C ASP A 152 -14.73 -2.04 -2.44
N VAL A 153 -13.76 -1.29 -1.87
CA VAL A 153 -12.93 -1.78 -0.75
C VAL A 153 -13.78 -2.04 0.49
N ARG A 154 -14.86 -1.27 0.71
CA ARG A 154 -15.74 -1.48 1.86
C ARG A 154 -16.44 -2.83 1.78
N ALA A 155 -17.01 -3.17 0.64
CA ALA A 155 -17.64 -4.48 0.43
C ALA A 155 -16.62 -5.61 0.54
N LEU A 156 -15.40 -5.46 0.02
CA LEU A 156 -14.32 -6.43 0.20
C LEU A 156 -13.94 -6.60 1.68
N ALA A 157 -13.94 -5.53 2.47
CA ALA A 157 -13.66 -5.61 3.91
C ALA A 157 -14.77 -6.37 4.68
N GLU A 158 -16.03 -6.21 4.28
CA GLU A 158 -17.15 -6.97 4.82
C GLU A 158 -16.99 -8.49 4.53
N VAL A 159 -16.59 -8.84 3.30
CA VAL A 159 -16.27 -10.23 2.90
C VAL A 159 -15.09 -10.77 3.71
N ALA A 160 -14.00 -10.02 3.81
CA ALA A 160 -12.82 -10.43 4.57
C ALA A 160 -13.15 -10.72 6.04
N ARG A 161 -13.97 -9.85 6.65
CA ARG A 161 -14.44 -10.01 8.02
C ARG A 161 -15.31 -11.26 8.20
N ALA A 162 -16.23 -11.52 7.26
CA ALA A 162 -17.12 -12.67 7.30
C ALA A 162 -16.34 -14.00 7.25
N HIS A 163 -15.19 -14.01 6.58
CA HIS A 163 -14.32 -15.19 6.45
C HIS A 163 -13.12 -15.18 7.42
N ASN A 164 -13.06 -14.23 8.35
CA ASN A 164 -11.92 -14.05 9.28
C ASN A 164 -10.55 -14.00 8.56
N THR A 165 -10.50 -13.37 7.40
CA THR A 165 -9.33 -13.23 6.55
C THR A 165 -8.84 -11.79 6.59
N LEU A 166 -7.54 -11.53 6.49
CA LEU A 166 -6.99 -10.17 6.40
C LEU A 166 -7.33 -9.55 5.03
N LEU A 167 -7.60 -8.24 5.00
CA LEU A 167 -7.69 -7.48 3.75
C LEU A 167 -6.49 -6.55 3.60
N VAL A 168 -5.75 -6.73 2.52
CA VAL A 168 -4.58 -5.93 2.11
C VAL A 168 -4.92 -5.15 0.86
N VAL A 169 -4.83 -3.82 0.93
CA VAL A 169 -5.27 -2.93 -0.15
C VAL A 169 -4.11 -2.10 -0.68
N ASP A 170 -3.86 -2.22 -1.98
CA ASP A 170 -3.06 -1.25 -2.73
C ASP A 170 -3.88 0.02 -2.94
N ALA A 171 -3.53 1.08 -2.22
CA ALA A 171 -4.08 2.41 -2.38
C ALA A 171 -3.06 3.40 -2.98
N ILE A 172 -1.99 2.90 -3.62
CA ILE A 172 -0.88 3.75 -4.12
C ILE A 172 -1.42 4.92 -4.95
N SER A 173 -2.36 4.67 -5.85
CA SER A 173 -2.92 5.73 -6.71
C SER A 173 -4.10 6.47 -6.08
N GLY A 174 -4.81 5.86 -5.15
CA GLY A 174 -6.02 6.41 -4.52
C GLY A 174 -5.78 7.17 -3.22
N LEU A 175 -4.71 6.83 -2.48
CA LEU A 175 -4.43 7.39 -1.15
C LEU A 175 -4.35 8.92 -1.17
N GLY A 176 -5.24 9.56 -0.42
CA GLY A 176 -5.34 11.02 -0.37
C GLY A 176 -6.17 11.65 -1.50
N ALA A 177 -6.66 10.86 -2.46
CA ALA A 177 -7.56 11.31 -3.54
C ALA A 177 -8.92 10.60 -3.52
N VAL A 178 -8.95 9.35 -3.07
CA VAL A 178 -10.16 8.54 -2.92
C VAL A 178 -10.29 8.17 -1.45
N ASP A 179 -11.48 8.31 -0.92
CA ASP A 179 -11.76 8.00 0.48
C ASP A 179 -11.50 6.54 0.80
N LEU A 180 -10.80 6.28 1.91
CA LEU A 180 -10.50 4.94 2.41
C LEU A 180 -10.31 5.01 3.92
N PRO A 181 -11.38 5.14 4.71
CA PRO A 181 -11.29 5.14 6.16
C PRO A 181 -10.94 3.75 6.67
N GLN A 182 -9.64 3.49 6.77
CA GLN A 182 -9.06 2.17 7.03
C GLN A 182 -9.70 1.49 8.24
N ASP A 183 -9.75 2.19 9.37
CA ASP A 183 -10.23 1.62 10.63
C ASP A 183 -11.75 1.41 10.61
N GLU A 184 -12.51 2.38 10.07
CA GLU A 184 -13.97 2.32 9.99
C GLU A 184 -14.43 1.14 9.12
N TRP A 185 -13.79 0.94 7.97
CA TRP A 185 -14.13 -0.18 7.08
C TRP A 185 -13.52 -1.51 7.54
N GLY A 186 -12.53 -1.48 8.42
CA GLY A 186 -11.84 -2.67 8.93
C GLY A 186 -10.87 -3.26 7.92
N VAL A 187 -10.18 -2.41 7.15
CA VAL A 187 -9.10 -2.82 6.27
C VAL A 187 -7.83 -3.06 7.10
N ASP A 188 -7.23 -4.24 6.96
CA ASP A 188 -6.09 -4.60 7.80
C ASP A 188 -4.79 -3.95 7.37
N VAL A 189 -4.58 -3.79 6.08
CA VAL A 189 -3.38 -3.14 5.55
C VAL A 189 -3.73 -2.24 4.38
N VAL A 190 -3.27 -1.00 4.45
CA VAL A 190 -3.31 -0.06 3.33
C VAL A 190 -1.88 0.32 2.97
N ILE A 191 -1.52 0.16 1.70
CA ILE A 191 -0.22 0.58 1.21
C ILE A 191 -0.33 1.82 0.33
N GLY A 192 0.72 2.67 0.35
CA GLY A 192 0.78 3.91 -0.38
C GLY A 192 2.16 4.21 -0.97
N GLY A 193 2.23 5.21 -1.83
CA GLY A 193 3.47 5.67 -2.45
C GLY A 193 3.51 7.19 -2.57
N SER A 194 4.69 7.78 -2.47
CA SER A 194 4.90 9.23 -2.38
C SER A 194 4.54 10.01 -3.64
N GLN A 195 4.74 9.42 -4.84
CA GLN A 195 4.70 10.13 -6.13
C GLN A 195 3.31 10.20 -6.78
N LYS A 196 2.27 9.79 -6.09
CA LYS A 196 0.89 9.84 -6.56
C LYS A 196 0.17 11.04 -5.93
N SER A 197 -0.99 10.85 -5.34
CA SER A 197 -1.78 11.95 -4.77
C SER A 197 -1.11 12.67 -3.61
N LEU A 198 -0.08 12.10 -3.00
CA LEU A 198 0.73 12.80 -2.00
C LEU A 198 1.64 13.87 -2.60
N MET A 199 1.77 13.94 -3.93
CA MET A 199 2.44 14.99 -4.69
C MET A 199 3.88 15.25 -4.22
N THR A 200 4.61 14.20 -3.86
CA THR A 200 6.02 14.26 -3.48
C THR A 200 6.86 13.42 -4.45
N PRO A 201 8.18 13.57 -4.50
CA PRO A 201 9.02 12.78 -5.41
C PRO A 201 8.86 11.27 -5.19
N PRO A 202 9.07 10.44 -6.24
CA PRO A 202 9.22 9.01 -6.05
C PRO A 202 10.35 8.69 -5.08
N GLY A 203 10.20 7.63 -4.30
CA GLY A 203 11.27 7.12 -3.42
C GLY A 203 10.82 6.75 -2.02
N LEU A 204 9.59 7.09 -1.63
CA LEU A 204 9.02 6.65 -0.36
C LEU A 204 7.79 5.78 -0.60
N ALA A 205 7.70 4.72 0.18
CA ALA A 205 6.59 3.79 0.24
C ALA A 205 6.09 3.68 1.68
N PHE A 206 4.80 3.40 1.84
CA PHE A 206 4.14 3.41 3.14
C PHE A 206 3.26 2.17 3.31
N ALA A 207 3.15 1.69 4.56
CA ALA A 207 2.20 0.66 4.94
C ALA A 207 1.57 1.01 6.30
N ALA A 208 0.25 1.15 6.34
CA ALA A 208 -0.51 1.23 7.58
C ALA A 208 -1.09 -0.16 7.87
N ALA A 209 -0.71 -0.78 8.98
CA ALA A 209 -1.10 -2.13 9.34
C ALA A 209 -1.87 -2.14 10.65
N SER A 210 -3.01 -2.84 10.68
CA SER A 210 -3.79 -3.07 11.88
C SER A 210 -3.02 -3.94 12.90
N GLU A 211 -3.43 -3.88 14.17
CA GLU A 211 -2.86 -4.76 15.20
C GLU A 211 -3.00 -6.25 14.81
N ARG A 212 -4.12 -6.63 14.18
CA ARG A 212 -4.36 -7.98 13.67
C ARG A 212 -3.36 -8.36 12.57
N ALA A 213 -3.06 -7.45 11.64
CA ALA A 213 -2.07 -7.67 10.60
C ALA A 213 -0.64 -7.74 11.18
N LEU A 214 -0.31 -6.90 12.15
CA LEU A 214 0.99 -6.95 12.82
C LEU A 214 1.20 -8.25 13.61
N ALA A 215 0.15 -8.75 14.30
CA ALA A 215 0.19 -10.05 14.97
C ALA A 215 0.42 -11.19 13.97
N ALA A 216 -0.32 -11.22 12.86
CA ALA A 216 -0.14 -12.21 11.80
C ALA A 216 1.26 -12.14 11.16
N ALA A 217 1.81 -10.93 10.99
CA ALA A 217 3.18 -10.74 10.49
C ALA A 217 4.24 -11.29 11.46
N ALA A 218 4.02 -11.15 12.77
CA ALA A 218 4.94 -11.66 13.79
C ALA A 218 4.99 -13.21 13.80
N GLU A 219 3.89 -13.86 13.46
CA GLU A 219 3.78 -15.33 13.37
C GLU A 219 4.33 -15.90 12.06
N ASN A 220 4.52 -15.07 11.02
CA ASN A 220 5.00 -15.53 9.72
C ASN A 220 6.46 -15.99 9.79
N PRO A 221 6.78 -17.27 9.51
CA PRO A 221 8.14 -17.80 9.57
C PRO A 221 9.01 -17.39 8.37
N GLY A 222 8.42 -16.72 7.37
CA GLY A 222 9.10 -16.29 6.16
C GLY A 222 10.29 -15.37 6.45
N ARG A 223 11.36 -15.52 5.66
CA ARG A 223 12.56 -14.70 5.81
C ARG A 223 12.34 -13.31 5.23
N ARG A 224 12.56 -12.29 6.03
CA ARG A 224 12.53 -10.88 5.64
C ARG A 224 13.54 -10.09 6.46
N TYR A 225 14.05 -9.02 5.95
CA TYR A 225 14.99 -8.15 6.66
C TYR A 225 14.66 -6.67 6.43
N TYR A 226 14.74 -6.21 5.18
CA TYR A 226 14.51 -4.80 4.86
C TYR A 226 13.04 -4.39 5.07
N PHE A 227 12.11 -5.23 4.68
CA PHE A 227 10.67 -5.01 4.82
C PHE A 227 10.07 -5.66 6.08
N ASP A 228 10.85 -5.98 7.09
CA ASP A 228 10.32 -6.48 8.36
C ASP A 228 9.61 -5.35 9.11
N TRP A 229 8.30 -5.48 9.26
CA TRP A 229 7.46 -4.45 9.87
C TRP A 229 7.78 -4.23 11.35
N SER A 230 8.05 -5.27 12.10
CA SER A 230 8.42 -5.16 13.52
C SER A 230 9.73 -4.38 13.69
N ARG A 231 10.70 -4.67 12.83
CA ARG A 231 11.99 -3.99 12.81
C ARG A 231 11.84 -2.52 12.38
N THR A 232 11.03 -2.26 11.36
CA THR A 232 10.77 -0.90 10.88
C THR A 232 10.05 -0.07 11.93
N ALA A 233 8.98 -0.61 12.55
CA ALA A 233 8.26 0.07 13.61
C ALA A 233 9.17 0.41 14.80
N LYS A 234 10.02 -0.52 15.22
CA LYS A 234 11.02 -0.29 16.25
C LYS A 234 12.00 0.83 15.86
N GLY A 235 12.55 0.77 14.64
CA GLY A 235 13.47 1.78 14.13
C GLY A 235 12.87 3.18 14.09
N GLN A 236 11.61 3.30 13.64
CA GLN A 236 10.91 4.59 13.59
C GLN A 236 10.66 5.21 14.97
N ARG A 237 10.47 4.39 16.01
CA ARG A 237 10.23 4.87 17.39
C ARG A 237 11.52 5.19 18.15
N GLU A 238 12.58 4.41 17.96
CA GLU A 238 13.80 4.51 18.75
C GLU A 238 14.88 5.39 18.11
N GLN A 239 14.90 5.46 16.78
CA GLN A 239 15.92 6.20 16.02
C GLN A 239 15.30 6.74 14.72
N PRO A 240 14.41 7.74 14.84
CA PRO A 240 13.83 8.37 13.66
C PRO A 240 14.89 9.05 12.80
#